data_d92ec4e822ba88a3850d790bef6a2631
#
_entry.id   d92ec4e822ba88a3850d790bef6a2631
#
_cell.length_a   1.000
_cell.length_b   1.000
_cell.length_c   1.000
_cell.angle_alpha   90.00
_cell.angle_beta   90.00
_cell.angle_gamma   90.00
#
_symmetry.space_group_name_H-M   'P 1'
#
loop_
_entity.id
_entity.type
_entity.pdbx_description
1 polymer ?
#
loop_
_entity_poly.entity_id
_entity_poly.type
_entity_poly.pdbx_seq_one_letter_code
_entity_poly.pdbx_strand_id
1 'polypeptide(L)'
;DWSSDVCSSDLLAFDGATSLDDFKSARLAHLGDKSPIALANRELGKLAPADRAARGQEINAVKSEIVALANSREDALTKERDERILIEEQVDVTLPTRNYQKGGLHPLTILRDDICDLFIGLGYEVAEGPELESEWLNFDALNIPDDHPARTMQDTFFIEPLSRKLVLRTHTSPVQVRTMLDRTPPIYVICPGRTFRSDELDATHTPVFNQVEGLVKIGRAHV
;
A
#
# COMPACT_ATOMS: atom_id res chain seq x y z
N ASP A 1 8.68 -62.12 20.61
CA ASP A 1 7.92 -62.10 19.35
C ASP A 1 8.26 -60.80 18.62
N TRP A 2 8.94 -60.91 17.44
CA TRP A 2 9.51 -59.77 16.70
C TRP A 2 8.49 -58.65 16.47
N SER A 3 7.23 -58.96 16.19
CA SER A 3 6.16 -57.99 15.96
C SER A 3 5.81 -57.19 17.21
N SER A 4 5.78 -57.83 18.35
CA SER A 4 5.50 -57.19 19.65
C SER A 4 6.65 -56.30 20.13
N ASP A 5 7.90 -56.70 19.89
CA ASP A 5 9.10 -55.96 20.32
C ASP A 5 9.28 -54.67 19.45
N VAL A 6 9.05 -54.79 18.14
CA VAL A 6 9.11 -53.63 17.22
C VAL A 6 8.00 -52.63 17.55
N CYS A 7 6.75 -53.08 17.68
CA CYS A 7 5.63 -52.21 17.99
C CYS A 7 5.79 -51.51 19.37
N SER A 8 6.33 -52.19 20.37
CA SER A 8 6.58 -51.59 21.69
C SER A 8 7.67 -50.54 21.68
N SER A 9 8.76 -50.74 20.91
CA SER A 9 9.84 -49.77 20.82
C SER A 9 9.42 -48.51 20.03
N ASP A 10 8.59 -48.68 19.00
CA ASP A 10 8.05 -47.58 18.19
C ASP A 10 7.05 -46.72 19.00
N LEU A 11 6.19 -47.34 19.78
CA LEU A 11 5.27 -46.68 20.71
C LEU A 11 6.03 -45.79 21.70
N LEU A 12 7.04 -46.37 22.38
CA LEU A 12 7.84 -45.62 23.34
C LEU A 12 8.58 -44.43 22.69
N ALA A 13 9.03 -44.57 21.44
CA ALA A 13 9.71 -43.51 20.72
C ALA A 13 8.77 -42.36 20.30
N PHE A 14 7.54 -42.69 19.88
CA PHE A 14 6.55 -41.70 19.51
C PHE A 14 5.93 -40.98 20.71
N ASP A 15 5.62 -41.71 21.77
CA ASP A 15 5.10 -41.12 23.00
C ASP A 15 6.13 -40.27 23.74
N GLY A 16 7.41 -40.61 23.64
CA GLY A 16 8.51 -39.85 24.21
C GLY A 16 8.83 -38.55 23.49
N ALA A 17 8.32 -38.34 22.26
CA ALA A 17 8.54 -37.11 21.53
C ALA A 17 7.75 -35.94 22.16
N THR A 18 8.45 -34.88 22.54
CA THR A 18 7.88 -33.70 23.19
C THR A 18 7.68 -32.53 22.22
N SER A 19 8.27 -32.64 21.03
CA SER A 19 8.13 -31.64 19.97
C SER A 19 7.88 -32.30 18.62
N LEU A 20 7.36 -31.51 17.66
CA LEU A 20 7.19 -31.98 16.27
C LEU A 20 8.52 -32.34 15.59
N ASP A 21 9.63 -31.74 15.99
CA ASP A 21 10.94 -32.01 15.40
C ASP A 21 11.54 -33.29 16.00
N ASP A 22 11.36 -33.54 17.31
CA ASP A 22 11.69 -34.81 17.94
C ASP A 22 10.87 -35.95 17.31
N PHE A 23 9.58 -35.69 17.11
CA PHE A 23 8.68 -36.65 16.46
C PHE A 23 9.10 -36.98 15.03
N LYS A 24 9.46 -35.97 14.20
CA LYS A 24 9.97 -36.18 12.83
C LYS A 24 11.22 -37.07 12.85
N SER A 25 12.10 -36.85 13.80
CA SER A 25 13.33 -37.61 13.96
C SER A 25 13.02 -39.07 14.34
N ALA A 26 12.10 -39.28 15.28
CA ALA A 26 11.61 -40.61 15.66
C ALA A 26 10.92 -41.32 14.48
N ARG A 27 10.03 -40.62 13.76
CA ARG A 27 9.34 -41.16 12.58
C ARG A 27 10.32 -41.55 11.47
N LEU A 28 11.37 -40.80 11.22
CA LEU A 28 12.41 -41.18 10.27
C LEU A 28 13.19 -42.43 10.69
N ALA A 29 13.48 -42.57 11.96
CA ALA A 29 14.18 -43.74 12.51
C ALA A 29 13.35 -45.03 12.39
N HIS A 30 12.05 -44.93 12.70
CA HIS A 30 11.16 -46.10 12.84
C HIS A 30 10.34 -46.43 11.59
N LEU A 31 10.10 -45.47 10.70
CA LEU A 31 9.36 -45.65 9.43
C LEU A 31 10.19 -45.33 8.18
N GLY A 32 11.42 -44.85 8.33
CA GLY A 32 12.31 -44.51 7.22
C GLY A 32 12.93 -45.77 6.56
N ASP A 33 13.70 -45.54 5.51
CA ASP A 33 14.32 -46.60 4.68
C ASP A 33 15.28 -47.54 5.42
N LYS A 34 15.77 -47.15 6.56
CA LYS A 34 16.67 -47.92 7.43
C LYS A 34 15.97 -48.49 8.66
N SER A 35 14.66 -48.34 8.76
CA SER A 35 13.86 -48.83 9.85
C SER A 35 13.84 -50.34 9.92
N PRO A 36 13.58 -50.95 11.10
CA PRO A 36 13.43 -52.40 11.25
C PRO A 36 12.39 -52.99 10.30
N ILE A 37 11.30 -52.26 10.05
CA ILE A 37 10.23 -52.65 9.11
C ILE A 37 10.73 -52.65 7.67
N ALA A 38 11.50 -51.65 7.28
CA ALA A 38 12.06 -51.56 5.92
C ALA A 38 13.11 -52.68 5.68
N LEU A 39 13.89 -53.00 6.69
CA LEU A 39 14.84 -54.11 6.64
C LEU A 39 14.11 -55.46 6.56
N ALA A 40 13.09 -55.68 7.38
CA ALA A 40 12.28 -56.89 7.33
C ALA A 40 11.60 -57.09 5.97
N ASN A 41 11.09 -56.02 5.34
CA ASN A 41 10.55 -56.08 3.99
C ASN A 41 11.60 -56.46 2.91
N ARG A 42 12.84 -56.06 3.06
CA ARG A 42 13.93 -56.46 2.13
C ARG A 42 14.29 -57.93 2.30
N GLU A 43 14.15 -58.50 3.50
CA GLU A 43 14.42 -59.91 3.75
C GLU A 43 13.34 -60.84 3.20
N LEU A 44 12.11 -60.36 2.98
CA LEU A 44 11.04 -61.13 2.33
C LEU A 44 11.46 -61.70 0.98
N GLY A 45 12.33 -60.97 0.26
CA GLY A 45 12.86 -61.45 -1.03
C GLY A 45 13.68 -62.73 -0.98
N LYS A 46 14.19 -63.09 0.20
CA LYS A 46 15.05 -64.28 0.43
C LYS A 46 14.26 -65.51 0.88
N LEU A 47 12.97 -65.39 1.22
CA LEU A 47 12.12 -66.46 1.74
C LEU A 47 11.49 -67.27 0.64
N ALA A 48 11.13 -68.55 0.94
CA ALA A 48 10.37 -69.43 0.07
C ALA A 48 8.98 -68.84 -0.26
N PRO A 49 8.40 -69.11 -1.45
CA PRO A 49 7.16 -68.50 -1.89
C PRO A 49 5.97 -68.71 -0.97
N ALA A 50 5.90 -69.85 -0.26
CA ALA A 50 4.81 -70.16 0.69
C ALA A 50 4.87 -69.30 1.95
N ASP A 51 6.08 -69.06 2.48
CA ASP A 51 6.28 -68.32 3.72
C ASP A 51 6.26 -66.81 3.50
N ARG A 52 6.58 -66.36 2.28
CA ARG A 52 6.64 -64.99 1.89
C ARG A 52 5.28 -64.26 2.01
N ALA A 53 4.18 -64.96 1.65
CA ALA A 53 2.84 -64.39 1.69
C ALA A 53 2.38 -64.13 3.11
N ALA A 54 2.57 -65.13 4.02
CA ALA A 54 2.17 -65.00 5.42
C ALA A 54 3.00 -63.92 6.14
N ARG A 55 4.33 -63.91 5.95
CA ARG A 55 5.23 -62.96 6.59
C ARG A 55 5.03 -61.52 6.03
N GLY A 56 4.69 -61.40 4.74
CA GLY A 56 4.34 -60.14 4.15
C GLY A 56 3.06 -59.53 4.73
N GLN A 57 2.06 -60.34 5.03
CA GLN A 57 0.83 -59.89 5.70
C GLN A 57 1.10 -59.39 7.10
N GLU A 58 1.90 -60.11 7.89
CA GLU A 58 2.30 -59.68 9.24
C GLU A 58 3.05 -58.35 9.24
N ILE A 59 4.06 -58.20 8.38
CA ILE A 59 4.83 -56.93 8.26
C ILE A 59 3.94 -55.76 7.84
N ASN A 60 3.00 -55.99 6.90
CA ASN A 60 2.07 -54.94 6.48
C ASN A 60 1.07 -54.58 7.58
N ALA A 61 0.59 -55.54 8.37
CA ALA A 61 -0.27 -55.26 9.50
C ALA A 61 0.43 -54.41 10.57
N VAL A 62 1.64 -54.80 10.98
CA VAL A 62 2.48 -54.04 11.94
C VAL A 62 2.79 -52.62 11.40
N LYS A 63 3.17 -52.53 10.11
CA LYS A 63 3.43 -51.23 9.48
C LYS A 63 2.20 -50.33 9.52
N SER A 64 1.01 -50.85 9.20
CA SER A 64 -0.23 -50.09 9.22
C SER A 64 -0.57 -49.55 10.63
N GLU A 65 -0.36 -50.40 11.64
CA GLU A 65 -0.57 -50.04 13.04
C GLU A 65 0.39 -48.94 13.49
N ILE A 66 1.68 -49.08 13.19
CA ILE A 66 2.70 -48.06 13.54
C ILE A 66 2.44 -46.73 12.81
N VAL A 67 2.03 -46.78 11.53
CA VAL A 67 1.66 -45.54 10.77
C VAL A 67 0.43 -44.87 11.39
N ALA A 68 -0.58 -45.64 11.81
CA ALA A 68 -1.76 -45.09 12.47
C ALA A 68 -1.42 -44.42 13.80
N LEU A 69 -0.58 -45.05 14.62
CA LEU A 69 -0.08 -44.49 15.88
C LEU A 69 0.75 -43.23 15.65
N ALA A 70 1.67 -43.24 14.66
CA ALA A 70 2.47 -42.09 14.31
C ALA A 70 1.60 -40.91 13.89
N ASN A 71 0.60 -41.11 13.03
CA ASN A 71 -0.31 -40.07 12.63
C ASN A 71 -1.13 -39.49 13.78
N SER A 72 -1.65 -40.36 14.66
CA SER A 72 -2.38 -39.94 15.86
C SER A 72 -1.52 -39.06 16.79
N ARG A 73 -0.24 -39.41 16.96
CA ARG A 73 0.68 -38.63 17.82
C ARG A 73 1.07 -37.30 17.14
N GLU A 74 1.27 -37.29 15.81
CA GLU A 74 1.52 -36.08 15.05
C GLU A 74 0.36 -35.09 15.18
N ASP A 75 -0.88 -35.57 15.05
CA ASP A 75 -2.08 -34.77 15.23
C ASP A 75 -2.18 -34.20 16.65
N ALA A 76 -1.89 -35.01 17.67
CA ALA A 76 -1.89 -34.55 19.06
C ALA A 76 -0.84 -33.48 19.31
N LEU A 77 0.42 -33.66 18.87
CA LEU A 77 1.49 -32.66 19.01
C LEU A 77 1.21 -31.40 18.23
N THR A 78 0.58 -31.51 17.07
CA THR A 78 0.16 -30.33 16.27
C THR A 78 -0.90 -29.54 17.03
N LYS A 79 -1.89 -30.22 17.60
CA LYS A 79 -2.92 -29.57 18.39
C LYS A 79 -2.36 -28.91 19.65
N GLU A 80 -1.49 -29.60 20.38
CA GLU A 80 -0.81 -29.03 21.55
C GLU A 80 0.02 -27.77 21.20
N ARG A 81 0.73 -27.82 20.07
CA ARG A 81 1.46 -26.64 19.56
C ARG A 81 0.53 -25.48 19.24
N ASP A 82 -0.55 -25.76 18.51
CA ASP A 82 -1.48 -24.72 18.06
C ASP A 82 -2.22 -24.08 19.25
N GLU A 83 -2.63 -24.88 20.24
CA GLU A 83 -3.22 -24.39 21.49
C GLU A 83 -2.22 -23.51 22.28
N ARG A 84 -0.95 -23.89 22.33
CA ARG A 84 0.10 -23.09 22.96
C ARG A 84 0.33 -21.78 22.24
N ILE A 85 0.42 -21.80 20.90
CA ILE A 85 0.59 -20.59 20.08
C ILE A 85 -0.57 -19.61 20.28
N LEU A 86 -1.81 -20.12 20.34
CA LEU A 86 -2.99 -19.29 20.59
C LEU A 86 -2.94 -18.55 21.93
N ILE A 87 -2.24 -19.13 22.92
CA ILE A 87 -2.07 -18.50 24.24
C ILE A 87 -0.84 -17.57 24.25
N GLU A 88 0.30 -18.06 23.75
CA GLU A 88 1.58 -17.33 23.82
C GLU A 88 1.63 -16.12 22.86
N GLU A 89 1.00 -16.24 21.70
CA GLU A 89 0.99 -15.21 20.67
C GLU A 89 -0.30 -14.36 20.69
N GLN A 90 -1.06 -14.42 21.77
CA GLN A 90 -2.26 -13.61 21.93
C GLN A 90 -1.89 -12.12 21.93
N VAL A 91 -2.38 -11.38 20.95
CA VAL A 91 -2.19 -9.94 20.83
C VAL A 91 -3.46 -9.22 21.20
N ASP A 92 -3.36 -8.26 22.11
CA ASP A 92 -4.48 -7.37 22.42
C ASP A 92 -4.68 -6.37 21.29
N VAL A 93 -5.67 -6.64 20.44
CA VAL A 93 -6.02 -5.79 19.30
C VAL A 93 -6.72 -4.47 19.72
N THR A 94 -7.05 -4.31 20.99
CA THR A 94 -7.66 -3.07 21.50
C THR A 94 -6.60 -2.02 21.85
N LEU A 95 -5.34 -2.42 21.97
CA LEU A 95 -4.24 -1.49 22.22
C LEU A 95 -3.99 -0.65 20.97
N PRO A 96 -3.82 0.68 21.12
CA PRO A 96 -3.49 1.54 20.01
C PRO A 96 -2.12 1.16 19.41
N THR A 97 -2.12 0.71 18.17
CA THR A 97 -0.94 0.14 17.50
C THR A 97 0.13 1.15 17.20
N ARG A 98 -0.02 2.32 16.95
CA ARG A 98 0.94 3.43 16.85
C ARG A 98 0.15 4.73 16.98
N ASN A 99 0.63 5.64 17.79
CA ASN A 99 0.25 7.04 17.65
C ASN A 99 0.84 7.54 16.32
N TYR A 100 0.09 7.41 15.22
CA TYR A 100 0.39 8.20 14.05
C TYR A 100 0.29 9.66 14.49
N GLN A 101 1.41 10.35 14.50
CA GLN A 101 1.37 11.79 14.63
C GLN A 101 0.46 12.28 13.50
N LYS A 102 -0.66 12.88 13.84
CA LYS A 102 -1.50 13.55 12.86
C LYS A 102 -0.63 14.60 12.21
N GLY A 103 -0.47 14.53 10.90
CA GLY A 103 0.25 15.57 10.16
C GLY A 103 -0.42 16.91 10.38
N GLY A 104 0.36 17.98 10.39
CA GLY A 104 -0.16 19.35 10.36
C GLY A 104 -0.37 19.80 8.91
N LEU A 105 -1.36 20.65 8.66
CA LEU A 105 -1.48 21.36 7.40
C LEU A 105 -0.36 22.41 7.28
N HIS A 106 0.12 22.63 6.06
CA HIS A 106 1.09 23.69 5.80
C HIS A 106 0.46 25.06 6.11
N PRO A 107 1.17 26.05 6.70
CA PRO A 107 0.61 27.35 7.02
C PRO A 107 -0.08 28.07 5.86
N LEU A 108 0.51 27.97 4.64
CA LEU A 108 -0.13 28.55 3.44
C LEU A 108 -1.44 27.86 3.06
N THR A 109 -1.58 26.55 3.35
CA THR A 109 -2.85 25.85 3.13
C THR A 109 -3.91 26.31 4.10
N ILE A 110 -3.56 26.47 5.36
CA ILE A 110 -4.48 26.99 6.39
C ILE A 110 -4.94 28.40 6.00
N LEU A 111 -4.01 29.30 5.66
CA LEU A 111 -4.35 30.66 5.25
C LEU A 111 -5.23 30.71 4.01
N ARG A 112 -4.93 29.87 2.99
CA ARG A 112 -5.76 29.78 1.78
C ARG A 112 -7.18 29.32 2.13
N ASP A 113 -7.31 28.31 2.96
CA ASP A 113 -8.60 27.74 3.34
C ASP A 113 -9.41 28.78 4.15
N ASP A 114 -8.78 29.48 5.09
CA ASP A 114 -9.41 30.58 5.85
C ASP A 114 -9.93 31.71 4.94
N ILE A 115 -9.12 32.11 3.93
CA ILE A 115 -9.52 33.11 2.94
C ILE A 115 -10.70 32.60 2.09
N CYS A 116 -10.62 31.35 1.62
CA CYS A 116 -11.71 30.74 0.84
C CYS A 116 -13.01 30.70 1.66
N ASP A 117 -12.98 30.25 2.88
CA ASP A 117 -14.15 30.16 3.77
C ASP A 117 -14.78 31.54 4.03
N LEU A 118 -13.94 32.57 4.23
CA LEU A 118 -14.41 33.94 4.38
C LEU A 118 -15.21 34.40 3.16
N PHE A 119 -14.64 34.21 1.95
CA PHE A 119 -15.29 34.67 0.72
C PHE A 119 -16.51 33.82 0.34
N ILE A 120 -16.49 32.51 0.59
CA ILE A 120 -17.67 31.63 0.47
C ILE A 120 -18.79 32.16 1.39
N GLY A 121 -18.46 32.52 2.62
CA GLY A 121 -19.41 33.14 3.55
C GLY A 121 -20.00 34.48 3.06
N LEU A 122 -19.29 35.20 2.17
CA LEU A 122 -19.76 36.43 1.51
C LEU A 122 -20.52 36.15 0.19
N GLY A 123 -20.70 34.89 -0.20
CA GLY A 123 -21.42 34.50 -1.42
C GLY A 123 -20.55 34.40 -2.68
N TYR A 124 -19.24 34.31 -2.53
CA TYR A 124 -18.32 34.02 -3.66
C TYR A 124 -18.18 32.51 -3.86
N GLU A 125 -17.88 32.14 -5.08
CA GLU A 125 -17.46 30.81 -5.45
C GLU A 125 -15.93 30.73 -5.60
N VAL A 126 -15.34 29.59 -5.31
CA VAL A 126 -13.92 29.34 -5.60
C VAL A 126 -13.80 28.80 -7.02
N ALA A 127 -13.08 29.53 -7.86
CA ALA A 127 -12.80 29.11 -9.24
C ALA A 127 -11.34 28.66 -9.34
N GLU A 128 -11.12 27.53 -9.95
CA GLU A 128 -9.80 26.94 -10.19
C GLU A 128 -9.48 26.88 -11.68
N GLY A 129 -8.18 26.87 -12.00
CA GLY A 129 -7.69 26.74 -13.36
C GLY A 129 -6.29 26.15 -13.42
N PRO A 130 -5.83 25.75 -14.62
CA PRO A 130 -4.54 25.12 -14.81
C PRO A 130 -3.38 26.09 -14.52
N GLU A 131 -2.26 25.55 -14.06
CA GLU A 131 -1.02 26.30 -13.87
C GLU A 131 -0.28 26.55 -15.20
N LEU A 132 -0.45 25.62 -16.16
CA LEU A 132 0.03 25.77 -17.54
C LEU A 132 -1.06 26.39 -18.38
N GLU A 133 -0.81 27.61 -18.83
CA GLU A 133 -1.79 28.46 -19.56
C GLU A 133 -1.34 28.85 -20.96
N SER A 134 -2.30 29.22 -21.79
CA SER A 134 -1.98 29.88 -23.06
C SER A 134 -1.54 31.31 -22.81
N GLU A 135 -0.61 31.81 -23.65
CA GLU A 135 -0.21 33.21 -23.64
C GLU A 135 -1.42 34.15 -23.76
N TRP A 136 -2.40 33.76 -24.61
CA TRP A 136 -3.62 34.54 -24.80
C TRP A 136 -4.39 34.78 -23.49
N LEU A 137 -4.62 33.70 -22.70
CA LEU A 137 -5.34 33.84 -21.41
C LEU A 137 -4.51 34.61 -20.37
N ASN A 138 -3.17 34.41 -20.41
CA ASN A 138 -2.29 35.02 -19.42
C ASN A 138 -1.99 36.49 -19.72
N PHE A 139 -2.11 36.91 -20.99
CA PHE A 139 -1.73 38.26 -21.41
C PHE A 139 -2.77 38.96 -22.31
N ASP A 140 -3.04 38.45 -23.49
CA ASP A 140 -3.84 39.17 -24.51
C ASP A 140 -5.26 39.47 -24.02
N ALA A 141 -5.92 38.48 -23.42
CA ALA A 141 -7.27 38.62 -22.87
C ALA A 141 -7.36 39.62 -21.70
N LEU A 142 -6.23 39.95 -21.10
CA LEU A 142 -6.09 40.90 -19.99
C LEU A 142 -5.57 42.27 -20.48
N ASN A 143 -5.51 42.47 -21.80
CA ASN A 143 -5.00 43.70 -22.45
C ASN A 143 -3.52 44.00 -22.11
N ILE A 144 -2.71 42.95 -22.02
CA ILE A 144 -1.25 43.04 -21.89
C ILE A 144 -0.64 42.80 -23.28
N PRO A 145 -0.26 43.83 -24.02
CA PRO A 145 0.24 43.72 -25.39
C PRO A 145 1.66 43.11 -25.45
N ASP A 146 2.11 42.77 -26.67
CA ASP A 146 3.40 42.07 -26.86
C ASP A 146 4.63 42.86 -26.41
N ASP A 147 4.54 44.17 -26.42
CA ASP A 147 5.59 45.11 -25.99
C ASP A 147 5.56 45.43 -24.49
N HIS A 148 4.63 44.80 -23.73
CA HIS A 148 4.53 45.04 -22.31
C HIS A 148 5.69 44.35 -21.55
N PRO A 149 6.36 45.03 -20.60
CA PRO A 149 7.49 44.46 -19.84
C PRO A 149 7.18 43.12 -19.18
N ALA A 150 5.97 42.90 -18.68
CA ALA A 150 5.55 41.66 -18.03
C ALA A 150 5.53 40.43 -18.99
N ARG A 151 5.65 40.62 -20.30
CA ARG A 151 5.77 39.52 -21.29
C ARG A 151 7.21 39.18 -21.62
N THR A 152 8.19 39.75 -20.94
CA THR A 152 9.59 39.43 -21.18
C THR A 152 9.94 38.04 -20.65
N MET A 153 10.94 37.41 -21.28
CA MET A 153 11.46 36.11 -20.80
C MET A 153 12.13 36.21 -19.42
N GLN A 154 12.40 37.42 -18.94
CA GLN A 154 12.97 37.67 -17.63
C GLN A 154 11.97 37.46 -16.50
N ASP A 155 10.67 37.68 -16.78
CA ASP A 155 9.61 37.61 -15.77
C ASP A 155 8.65 36.43 -15.98
N THR A 156 8.78 35.66 -17.06
CA THR A 156 7.83 34.61 -17.44
C THR A 156 8.53 33.33 -17.85
N PHE A 157 8.06 32.19 -17.34
CA PHE A 157 8.46 30.85 -17.79
C PHE A 157 7.67 30.47 -19.04
N PHE A 158 8.28 30.53 -20.19
CA PHE A 158 7.73 30.02 -21.45
C PHE A 158 8.05 28.54 -21.62
N ILE A 159 7.12 27.80 -22.21
CA ILE A 159 7.26 26.36 -22.43
C ILE A 159 7.69 26.06 -23.87
N GLU A 160 8.75 25.32 -24.03
CA GLU A 160 9.22 24.92 -25.36
C GLU A 160 8.35 23.79 -25.98
N PRO A 161 8.20 23.74 -27.30
CA PRO A 161 8.64 24.78 -28.25
C PRO A 161 7.75 26.02 -28.16
N LEU A 162 8.34 27.21 -28.28
CA LEU A 162 7.64 28.50 -28.15
C LEU A 162 6.43 28.66 -29.11
N SER A 163 6.43 27.86 -30.19
CA SER A 163 5.30 27.83 -31.14
C SER A 163 3.99 27.33 -30.51
N ARG A 164 4.03 26.68 -29.36
CA ARG A 164 2.83 26.26 -28.59
C ARG A 164 2.14 27.40 -27.88
N LYS A 165 2.82 28.53 -27.69
CA LYS A 165 2.32 29.71 -26.97
C LYS A 165 1.76 29.34 -25.59
N LEU A 166 2.54 28.58 -24.82
CA LEU A 166 2.22 28.14 -23.46
C LEU A 166 3.21 28.77 -22.47
N VAL A 167 2.68 29.15 -21.31
CA VAL A 167 3.44 29.71 -20.19
C VAL A 167 3.01 29.08 -18.87
N LEU A 168 3.89 29.08 -17.87
CA LEU A 168 3.44 28.93 -16.50
C LEU A 168 2.81 30.26 -16.08
N ARG A 169 1.57 30.22 -15.58
CA ARG A 169 0.80 31.44 -15.28
C ARG A 169 1.54 32.36 -14.30
N THR A 170 1.66 33.63 -14.62
CA THR A 170 2.33 34.64 -13.80
C THR A 170 1.43 35.25 -12.72
N HIS A 171 0.14 35.02 -12.82
CA HIS A 171 -0.91 35.42 -11.89
C HIS A 171 -2.14 34.50 -12.04
N THR A 172 -3.13 34.65 -11.18
CA THR A 172 -4.35 33.81 -11.23
C THR A 172 -5.46 34.39 -12.09
N SER A 173 -5.25 35.56 -12.70
CA SER A 173 -6.22 36.26 -13.59
C SER A 173 -6.71 35.43 -14.80
N PRO A 174 -5.96 34.48 -15.39
CA PRO A 174 -6.50 33.59 -16.43
C PRO A 174 -7.77 32.85 -15.99
N VAL A 175 -7.89 32.51 -14.71
CA VAL A 175 -9.08 31.87 -14.17
C VAL A 175 -10.28 32.80 -14.20
N GLN A 176 -10.07 34.09 -13.94
CA GLN A 176 -11.13 35.12 -14.09
C GLN A 176 -11.62 35.19 -15.52
N VAL A 177 -10.69 35.24 -16.51
CA VAL A 177 -11.02 35.24 -17.94
C VAL A 177 -11.83 33.97 -18.30
N ARG A 178 -11.38 32.80 -17.90
CA ARG A 178 -12.11 31.54 -18.13
C ARG A 178 -13.52 31.62 -17.58
N THR A 179 -13.68 32.10 -16.35
CA THR A 179 -14.99 32.27 -15.71
C THR A 179 -15.89 33.23 -16.48
N MET A 180 -15.34 34.33 -16.98
CA MET A 180 -16.11 35.31 -17.77
C MET A 180 -16.46 34.81 -19.17
N LEU A 181 -15.70 33.87 -19.73
CA LEU A 181 -16.02 33.23 -21.02
C LEU A 181 -17.12 32.19 -20.87
N ASP A 182 -17.19 31.54 -19.72
CA ASP A 182 -18.12 30.44 -19.44
C ASP A 182 -19.46 30.91 -18.83
N ARG A 183 -19.45 32.05 -18.12
CA ARG A 183 -20.60 32.51 -17.31
C ARG A 183 -21.07 33.88 -17.68
N THR A 184 -22.38 34.10 -17.48
CA THR A 184 -22.99 35.44 -17.57
C THR A 184 -23.06 36.12 -16.21
N PRO A 185 -22.92 37.43 -16.10
CA PRO A 185 -23.11 38.16 -14.84
C PRO A 185 -24.51 37.97 -14.25
N PRO A 186 -24.63 38.00 -12.91
CA PRO A 186 -23.60 38.38 -11.95
C PRO A 186 -22.58 37.25 -11.68
N ILE A 187 -21.30 37.63 -11.51
CA ILE A 187 -20.19 36.72 -11.23
C ILE A 187 -19.52 37.21 -9.94
N TYR A 188 -19.38 36.33 -8.98
CA TYR A 188 -18.66 36.54 -7.72
C TYR A 188 -17.73 35.33 -7.52
N VAL A 189 -16.44 35.51 -7.84
CA VAL A 189 -15.48 34.41 -7.71
C VAL A 189 -14.19 34.87 -7.07
N ILE A 190 -13.52 33.94 -6.37
CA ILE A 190 -12.13 34.06 -5.97
C ILE A 190 -11.31 32.99 -6.68
N CYS A 191 -10.08 33.31 -7.02
CA CYS A 191 -9.17 32.46 -7.79
C CYS A 191 -7.87 32.24 -7.01
N PRO A 192 -7.87 31.36 -6.01
CA PRO A 192 -6.65 30.99 -5.30
C PRO A 192 -5.78 30.06 -6.16
N GLY A 193 -4.46 30.20 -6.08
CA GLY A 193 -3.57 29.29 -6.79
C GLY A 193 -2.11 29.67 -6.73
N ARG A 194 -1.27 28.76 -7.21
CA ARG A 194 0.17 29.01 -7.39
C ARG A 194 0.39 29.77 -8.68
N THR A 195 1.39 30.64 -8.64
CA THR A 195 1.86 31.47 -9.75
C THR A 195 3.37 31.38 -9.87
N PHE A 196 3.89 31.68 -11.04
CA PHE A 196 5.27 31.40 -11.39
C PHE A 196 5.88 32.62 -12.06
N ARG A 197 7.06 33.04 -11.59
CA ARG A 197 7.85 34.13 -12.22
C ARG A 197 9.30 33.70 -12.26
N SER A 198 10.00 34.08 -13.32
CA SER A 198 11.43 33.74 -13.48
C SER A 198 12.36 34.68 -12.73
N ASP A 199 11.88 35.23 -11.61
CA ASP A 199 12.69 36.05 -10.71
C ASP A 199 13.84 35.25 -10.09
N GLU A 200 14.97 35.87 -9.85
CA GLU A 200 16.05 35.27 -9.07
C GLU A 200 15.62 35.09 -7.62
N LEU A 201 15.98 33.94 -7.08
CA LEU A 201 15.68 33.59 -5.66
C LEU A 201 16.54 34.47 -4.74
N ASP A 202 15.90 35.38 -3.99
CA ASP A 202 16.54 36.18 -2.96
C ASP A 202 15.71 36.22 -1.66
N ALA A 203 16.01 37.17 -0.78
CA ALA A 203 15.31 37.30 0.51
C ALA A 203 13.83 37.73 0.37
N THR A 204 13.44 38.28 -0.77
CA THR A 204 12.12 38.88 -1.02
C THR A 204 11.40 38.31 -2.22
N HIS A 205 12.10 37.58 -3.09
CA HIS A 205 11.58 36.98 -4.32
C HIS A 205 11.69 35.47 -4.31
N THR A 206 10.64 34.79 -4.76
CA THR A 206 10.63 33.37 -5.01
C THR A 206 9.95 33.08 -6.35
N PRO A 207 10.50 32.19 -7.19
CA PRO A 207 9.93 31.88 -8.49
C PRO A 207 8.55 31.21 -8.43
N VAL A 208 8.14 30.72 -7.26
CA VAL A 208 6.84 30.11 -7.02
C VAL A 208 6.21 30.72 -5.77
N PHE A 209 5.03 31.29 -5.92
CA PHE A 209 4.28 31.86 -4.81
C PHE A 209 2.78 31.62 -4.94
N ASN A 210 2.05 31.79 -3.83
CA ASN A 210 0.60 31.67 -3.84
C ASN A 210 -0.05 33.05 -3.96
N GLN A 211 -1.12 33.10 -4.73
CA GLN A 211 -1.91 34.32 -4.95
C GLN A 211 -3.39 34.00 -4.82
N VAL A 212 -4.17 34.96 -4.35
CA VAL A 212 -5.63 34.93 -4.38
C VAL A 212 -6.09 36.21 -5.07
N GLU A 213 -6.86 36.07 -6.11
CA GLU A 213 -7.53 37.19 -6.79
C GLU A 213 -9.04 37.04 -6.66
N GLY A 214 -9.76 38.15 -6.66
CA GLY A 214 -11.22 38.18 -6.65
C GLY A 214 -11.79 38.93 -7.85
N LEU A 215 -12.88 38.43 -8.42
CA LEU A 215 -13.63 39.05 -9.47
C LEU A 215 -15.09 39.24 -9.05
N VAL A 216 -15.55 40.47 -9.13
CA VAL A 216 -16.97 40.81 -9.03
C VAL A 216 -17.42 41.47 -10.31
N LYS A 217 -18.36 40.87 -11.03
CA LYS A 217 -18.97 41.43 -12.23
C LYS A 217 -20.50 41.34 -12.09
N ILE A 218 -21.13 42.45 -11.76
CA ILE A 218 -22.58 42.52 -11.46
C ILE A 218 -23.46 42.79 -12.68
N GLY A 219 -22.87 43.08 -13.83
CA GLY A 219 -23.59 43.44 -15.06
C GLY A 219 -23.17 44.78 -15.59
N ARG A 220 -24.02 45.45 -16.41
CA ARG A 220 -23.77 46.82 -16.87
C ARG A 220 -24.02 47.81 -15.73
N ALA A 221 -23.08 48.71 -15.52
CA ALA A 221 -23.36 49.91 -14.75
C ALA A 221 -24.37 50.76 -15.53
N HIS A 222 -25.50 51.03 -14.94
CA HIS A 222 -26.36 52.09 -15.48
C HIS A 222 -25.70 53.41 -15.11
N VAL A 223 -25.19 54.09 -16.09
CA VAL A 223 -24.78 55.48 -15.98
C VAL A 223 -25.97 56.38 -16.20
#